data_eb7d8073c97afdf2874edc68787e8c1d
#
_entry.id   eb7d8073c97afdf2874edc68787e8c1d
#
_cell.length_a   1.000
_cell.length_b   1.000
_cell.length_c   1.000
_cell.angle_alpha   90.00
_cell.angle_beta   90.00
_cell.angle_gamma   90.00
#
_symmetry.space_group_name_H-M   'P 1'
#
loop_
_entity.id
_entity.type
_entity.pdbx_description
1 polymer ?
#
loop_
_entity_poly.entity_id
_entity_poly.type
_entity_poly.pdbx_seq_one_letter_code
_entity_poly.pdbx_strand_id
1 'polypeptide(L)'
;ATAATMSRVALPEMKRYGYSGGFSTATLAAGGTLGILIPPSVVLVIYAILTEQNIAKLFLAAFIPGLLAALGYMLAISVYVRIYPDRAGTRPRMPYAERFKALASTWPVLVVFIVVVGGIYLGWFTPTEAAAIGALGTAVIAWFNGGLTRKTLTESFSATAKSTAMIFFIVLGAGFYNGFLALTQVPQTISEWVVGQGYSPWTVLILILCFYLLLGCLMDSLSMILLTIPIFFPVISVLDFGLVDLISLQHEAVNAALAATPPPQLAPETMDALQHALANGEEIARNIQRELGIRVTKSVERRTELEHTAIWFGILVLIVVEVGLITPPVGLNLFVINSMDRETPMVETYKAVLFFVASDLVRVAILVAFPVITLVVL
;
A
#
# COMPACT_ATOMS: atom_id res chain seq x y z
N ALA A 1 -5.81 7.87 -13.16
CA ALA A 1 -4.82 8.76 -13.84
C ALA A 1 -3.59 7.95 -14.27
N THR A 2 -2.89 7.22 -13.39
CA THR A 2 -1.64 6.49 -13.69
C THR A 2 -1.79 5.48 -14.82
N ALA A 3 -2.82 4.63 -14.76
CA ALA A 3 -3.10 3.63 -15.78
C ALA A 3 -3.30 4.25 -17.17
N ALA A 4 -4.05 5.35 -17.26
CA ALA A 4 -4.28 6.06 -18.51
C ALA A 4 -3.00 6.70 -19.09
N THR A 5 -2.14 7.26 -18.24
CA THR A 5 -0.87 7.85 -18.67
C THR A 5 0.09 6.78 -19.19
N MET A 6 0.23 5.66 -18.46
CA MET A 6 1.03 4.52 -18.91
C MET A 6 0.53 3.94 -20.22
N SER A 7 -0.79 3.82 -20.39
CA SER A 7 -1.39 3.26 -21.60
C SER A 7 -1.13 4.11 -22.85
N ARG A 8 -1.13 5.44 -22.71
CA ARG A 8 -0.81 6.33 -23.85
C ARG A 8 0.58 6.09 -24.44
N VAL A 9 1.53 5.72 -23.61
CA VAL A 9 2.93 5.49 -24.01
C VAL A 9 3.17 4.03 -24.39
N ALA A 10 2.71 3.09 -23.55
CA ALA A 10 3.08 1.69 -23.67
C ALA A 10 2.17 0.90 -24.66
N LEU A 11 0.88 1.24 -24.75
CA LEU A 11 -0.05 0.49 -25.61
C LEU A 11 0.32 0.51 -27.09
N PRO A 12 0.70 1.65 -27.71
CA PRO A 12 1.16 1.68 -29.10
C PRO A 12 2.43 0.83 -29.30
N GLU A 13 3.37 0.87 -28.37
CA GLU A 13 4.60 0.08 -28.45
C GLU A 13 4.32 -1.41 -28.28
N MET A 14 3.45 -1.81 -27.34
CA MET A 14 3.07 -3.21 -27.18
C MET A 14 2.41 -3.76 -28.45
N LYS A 15 1.50 -3.00 -29.08
CA LYS A 15 0.91 -3.38 -30.37
C LYS A 15 1.97 -3.51 -31.47
N ARG A 16 2.89 -2.56 -31.56
CA ARG A 16 4.02 -2.59 -32.51
C ARG A 16 4.87 -3.85 -32.36
N TYR A 17 4.96 -4.38 -31.14
CA TYR A 17 5.71 -5.61 -30.84
C TYR A 17 4.88 -6.91 -30.98
N GLY A 18 3.64 -6.82 -31.44
CA GLY A 18 2.79 -7.96 -31.71
C GLY A 18 2.09 -8.54 -30.48
N TYR A 19 2.02 -7.79 -29.39
CA TYR A 19 1.21 -8.19 -28.25
C TYR A 19 -0.28 -8.09 -28.58
N SER A 20 -1.08 -9.09 -28.14
CA SER A 20 -2.53 -9.03 -28.32
C SER A 20 -3.13 -7.86 -27.54
N GLY A 21 -4.20 -7.24 -28.07
CA GLY A 21 -4.86 -6.12 -27.42
C GLY A 21 -5.34 -6.44 -26.02
N GLY A 22 -6.01 -7.59 -25.83
CA GLY A 22 -6.50 -8.00 -24.51
C GLY A 22 -5.41 -8.20 -23.47
N PHE A 23 -4.26 -8.76 -23.83
CA PHE A 23 -3.12 -8.90 -22.91
C PHE A 23 -2.47 -7.55 -22.63
N SER A 24 -2.33 -6.69 -23.62
CA SER A 24 -1.75 -5.35 -23.45
C SER A 24 -2.60 -4.50 -22.49
N THR A 25 -3.91 -4.43 -22.72
CA THR A 25 -4.83 -3.66 -21.89
C THR A 25 -4.90 -4.20 -20.46
N ALA A 26 -4.95 -5.52 -20.27
CA ALA A 26 -4.96 -6.16 -18.95
C ALA A 26 -3.66 -5.89 -18.17
N THR A 27 -2.49 -6.04 -18.83
CA THR A 27 -1.19 -5.78 -18.21
C THR A 27 -1.04 -4.32 -17.77
N LEU A 28 -1.50 -3.38 -18.59
CA LEU A 28 -1.44 -1.95 -18.28
C LEU A 28 -2.44 -1.56 -17.18
N ALA A 29 -3.60 -2.21 -17.14
CA ALA A 29 -4.58 -2.01 -16.08
C ALA A 29 -4.01 -2.47 -14.72
N ALA A 30 -3.47 -3.67 -14.68
CA ALA A 30 -2.83 -4.22 -13.49
C ALA A 30 -1.57 -3.42 -13.09
N GLY A 31 -0.70 -3.08 -14.05
CA GLY A 31 0.47 -2.24 -13.78
C GLY A 31 0.12 -0.85 -13.23
N GLY A 32 -1.04 -0.31 -13.66
CA GLY A 32 -1.55 0.98 -13.16
C GLY A 32 -1.93 0.95 -11.67
N THR A 33 -2.36 -0.19 -11.13
CA THR A 33 -2.71 -0.34 -9.71
C THR A 33 -1.47 -0.31 -8.82
N LEU A 34 -0.33 -0.83 -9.28
CA LEU A 34 0.93 -0.78 -8.51
C LEU A 34 1.35 0.64 -8.12
N GLY A 35 1.01 1.63 -8.95
CA GLY A 35 1.33 3.03 -8.67
C GLY A 35 0.56 3.65 -7.51
N ILE A 36 -0.48 2.98 -7.01
CA ILE A 36 -1.24 3.40 -5.83
C ILE A 36 -0.69 2.72 -4.57
N LEU A 37 -0.20 1.47 -4.70
CA LEU A 37 0.33 0.69 -3.59
C LEU A 37 1.77 1.06 -3.24
N ILE A 38 2.63 1.27 -4.26
CA ILE A 38 4.05 1.58 -4.04
C ILE A 38 4.21 3.04 -3.60
N PRO A 39 4.81 3.31 -2.43
CA PRO A 39 5.02 4.68 -1.94
C PRO A 39 5.91 5.53 -2.87
N PRO A 40 5.68 6.86 -2.90
CA PRO A 40 4.67 7.63 -2.16
C PRO A 40 3.26 7.51 -2.79
N SER A 41 2.25 7.26 -1.95
CA SER A 41 0.87 7.02 -2.36
C SER A 41 -0.09 8.03 -1.73
N VAL A 42 -0.85 8.74 -2.56
CA VAL A 42 -1.87 9.70 -2.10
C VAL A 42 -2.96 8.99 -1.29
N VAL A 43 -3.33 7.78 -1.70
CA VAL A 43 -4.40 7.02 -1.06
C VAL A 43 -3.98 6.55 0.33
N LEU A 44 -2.71 6.13 0.51
CA LEU A 44 -2.15 5.83 1.83
C LEU A 44 -2.09 7.07 2.74
N VAL A 45 -1.76 8.24 2.19
CA VAL A 45 -1.77 9.51 2.96
C VAL A 45 -3.17 9.81 3.46
N ILE A 46 -4.19 9.67 2.63
CA ILE A 46 -5.58 9.91 3.01
C ILE A 46 -6.05 8.90 4.06
N TYR A 47 -5.71 7.63 3.88
CA TYR A 47 -5.98 6.60 4.89
C TYR A 47 -5.32 6.96 6.24
N ALA A 48 -4.05 7.37 6.22
CA ALA A 48 -3.32 7.81 7.41
C ALA A 48 -4.02 8.95 8.14
N ILE A 49 -4.51 9.95 7.40
CA ILE A 49 -5.23 11.09 7.96
C ILE A 49 -6.57 10.64 8.58
N LEU A 50 -7.33 9.77 7.91
CA LEU A 50 -8.61 9.28 8.40
C LEU A 50 -8.50 8.41 9.66
N THR A 51 -7.39 7.69 9.80
CA THR A 51 -7.16 6.75 10.90
C THR A 51 -6.15 7.26 11.94
N GLU A 52 -5.66 8.50 11.76
CA GLU A 52 -4.66 9.14 12.62
C GLU A 52 -3.35 8.34 12.74
N GLN A 53 -2.96 7.63 11.66
CA GLN A 53 -1.75 6.84 11.61
C GLN A 53 -0.57 7.62 11.05
N ASN A 54 0.64 7.17 11.39
CA ASN A 54 1.87 7.75 10.86
C ASN A 54 2.06 7.40 9.38
N ILE A 55 2.15 8.41 8.51
CA ILE A 55 2.29 8.24 7.06
C ILE A 55 3.58 7.49 6.70
N ALA A 56 4.70 7.79 7.38
CA ALA A 56 5.98 7.14 7.10
C ALA A 56 5.95 5.64 7.45
N LYS A 57 5.32 5.26 8.57
CA LYS A 57 5.10 3.86 8.94
C LYS A 57 4.22 3.12 7.92
N LEU A 58 3.14 3.75 7.44
CA LEU A 58 2.30 3.17 6.39
C LEU A 58 3.06 2.98 5.07
N PHE A 59 3.90 3.94 4.70
CA PHE A 59 4.75 3.82 3.51
C PHE A 59 5.76 2.68 3.67
N LEU A 60 6.36 2.55 4.85
CA LEU A 60 7.30 1.48 5.14
C LEU A 60 6.61 0.10 5.07
N ALA A 61 5.45 -0.03 5.72
CA ALA A 61 4.64 -1.24 5.71
C ALA A 61 4.16 -1.65 4.30
N ALA A 62 3.92 -0.68 3.40
CA ALA A 62 3.51 -0.94 2.02
C ALA A 62 4.64 -1.47 1.12
N PHE A 63 5.91 -1.33 1.53
CA PHE A 63 7.06 -1.64 0.67
C PHE A 63 7.13 -3.13 0.30
N ILE A 64 7.10 -4.03 1.30
CA ILE A 64 7.16 -5.49 1.05
C ILE A 64 5.91 -5.98 0.29
N PRO A 65 4.67 -5.63 0.69
CA PRO A 65 3.47 -5.94 -0.09
C PRO A 65 3.51 -5.42 -1.53
N GLY A 66 4.07 -4.23 -1.76
CA GLY A 66 4.27 -3.65 -3.09
C GLY A 66 5.26 -4.44 -3.94
N LEU A 67 6.38 -4.87 -3.34
CA LEU A 67 7.35 -5.74 -4.01
C LEU A 67 6.74 -7.11 -4.36
N LEU A 68 5.97 -7.70 -3.45
CA LEU A 68 5.25 -8.95 -3.70
C LEU A 68 4.22 -8.79 -4.83
N ALA A 69 3.57 -7.63 -4.94
CA ALA A 69 2.68 -7.32 -6.05
C ALA A 69 3.40 -7.31 -7.40
N ALA A 70 4.55 -6.62 -7.48
CA ALA A 70 5.36 -6.58 -8.69
C ALA A 70 5.83 -7.98 -9.10
N LEU A 71 6.33 -8.78 -8.16
CA LEU A 71 6.75 -10.17 -8.39
C LEU A 71 5.58 -11.06 -8.82
N GLY A 72 4.41 -10.91 -8.18
CA GLY A 72 3.19 -11.62 -8.53
C GLY A 72 2.73 -11.32 -9.95
N TYR A 73 2.78 -10.06 -10.37
CA TYR A 73 2.44 -9.67 -11.75
C TYR A 73 3.46 -10.17 -12.77
N MET A 74 4.75 -10.17 -12.45
CA MET A 74 5.78 -10.79 -13.31
C MET A 74 5.52 -12.29 -13.46
N LEU A 75 5.11 -12.96 -12.39
CA LEU A 75 4.72 -14.38 -12.43
C LEU A 75 3.45 -14.58 -13.28
N ALA A 76 2.41 -13.77 -13.07
CA ALA A 76 1.15 -13.83 -13.84
C ALA A 76 1.41 -13.65 -15.35
N ILE A 77 2.25 -12.67 -15.72
CA ILE A 77 2.69 -12.46 -17.10
C ILE A 77 3.43 -13.70 -17.63
N SER A 78 4.37 -14.24 -16.85
CA SER A 78 5.15 -15.42 -17.25
C SER A 78 4.27 -16.65 -17.48
N VAL A 79 3.26 -16.87 -16.62
CA VAL A 79 2.28 -17.95 -16.75
C VAL A 79 1.39 -17.73 -17.98
N TYR A 80 0.86 -16.51 -18.14
CA TYR A 80 0.02 -16.16 -19.28
C TYR A 80 0.71 -16.41 -20.63
N VAL A 81 1.95 -15.95 -20.77
CA VAL A 81 2.75 -16.10 -22.00
C VAL A 81 3.07 -17.56 -22.30
N ARG A 82 3.23 -18.40 -21.28
CA ARG A 82 3.44 -19.85 -21.47
C ARG A 82 2.18 -20.56 -21.95
N ILE A 83 1.00 -20.13 -21.46
CA ILE A 83 -0.29 -20.71 -21.84
C ILE A 83 -0.73 -20.21 -23.21
N TYR A 84 -0.47 -18.95 -23.53
CA TYR A 84 -0.88 -18.29 -24.78
C TYR A 84 0.31 -17.64 -25.50
N PRO A 85 1.27 -18.43 -26.03
CA PRO A 85 2.48 -17.91 -26.66
C PRO A 85 2.20 -17.01 -27.86
N ASP A 86 1.16 -17.29 -28.62
CA ASP A 86 0.77 -16.53 -29.81
C ASP A 86 0.21 -15.14 -29.50
N ARG A 87 -0.13 -14.86 -28.22
CA ARG A 87 -0.66 -13.57 -27.78
C ARG A 87 0.40 -12.63 -27.24
N ALA A 88 1.63 -13.12 -27.05
CA ALA A 88 2.77 -12.33 -26.61
C ALA A 88 3.75 -12.15 -27.76
N GLY A 89 4.08 -10.90 -28.05
CA GLY A 89 5.10 -10.61 -29.05
C GLY A 89 6.45 -11.19 -28.63
N THR A 90 7.09 -11.95 -29.53
CA THR A 90 8.42 -12.51 -29.29
C THR A 90 9.48 -11.68 -29.98
N ARG A 91 10.57 -11.38 -29.28
CA ARG A 91 11.77 -10.75 -29.82
C ARG A 91 13.01 -11.55 -29.48
N PRO A 92 14.04 -11.50 -30.35
CA PRO A 92 15.34 -12.03 -29.98
C PRO A 92 15.86 -11.33 -28.71
N ARG A 93 16.56 -12.07 -27.88
CA ARG A 93 17.10 -11.54 -26.60
C ARG A 93 18.09 -10.43 -26.88
N MET A 94 17.87 -9.25 -26.34
CA MET A 94 18.84 -8.16 -26.39
C MET A 94 20.10 -8.53 -25.61
N PRO A 95 21.31 -8.16 -26.09
CA PRO A 95 22.57 -8.31 -25.37
C PRO A 95 22.50 -7.59 -24.01
N TYR A 96 23.15 -8.14 -23.00
CA TYR A 96 23.17 -7.55 -21.64
C TYR A 96 23.71 -6.11 -21.63
N ALA A 97 24.73 -5.81 -22.47
CA ALA A 97 25.28 -4.45 -22.59
C ALA A 97 24.22 -3.40 -22.98
N GLU A 98 23.33 -3.74 -23.91
CA GLU A 98 22.23 -2.85 -24.31
C GLU A 98 21.19 -2.69 -23.22
N ARG A 99 20.91 -3.76 -22.45
CA ARG A 99 20.01 -3.70 -21.30
C ARG A 99 20.55 -2.78 -20.21
N PHE A 100 21.84 -2.88 -19.87
CA PHE A 100 22.49 -2.00 -18.91
C PHE A 100 22.54 -0.54 -19.39
N LYS A 101 22.77 -0.31 -20.68
CA LYS A 101 22.72 1.02 -21.27
C LYS A 101 21.30 1.62 -21.20
N ALA A 102 20.26 0.83 -21.48
CA ALA A 102 18.87 1.24 -21.34
C ALA A 102 18.51 1.55 -19.87
N LEU A 103 18.95 0.71 -18.93
CA LEU A 103 18.77 0.96 -17.49
C LEU A 103 19.51 2.22 -17.05
N ALA A 104 20.74 2.42 -17.54
CA ALA A 104 21.51 3.63 -17.26
C ALA A 104 20.82 4.91 -17.78
N SER A 105 20.01 4.84 -18.85
CA SER A 105 19.27 6.01 -19.34
C SER A 105 18.13 6.46 -18.40
N THR A 106 17.68 5.61 -17.50
CA THR A 106 16.61 5.91 -16.53
C THR A 106 17.15 6.49 -15.20
N TRP A 107 18.48 6.62 -15.04
CA TRP A 107 19.13 7.07 -13.81
C TRP A 107 18.54 8.35 -13.20
N PRO A 108 18.12 9.39 -13.98
CA PRO A 108 17.64 10.62 -13.36
C PRO A 108 16.34 10.40 -12.57
N VAL A 109 15.44 9.57 -13.12
CA VAL A 109 14.19 9.22 -12.45
C VAL A 109 14.46 8.37 -11.22
N LEU A 110 15.40 7.41 -11.30
CA LEU A 110 15.80 6.58 -10.17
C LEU A 110 16.41 7.41 -9.03
N VAL A 111 17.22 8.42 -9.34
CA VAL A 111 17.79 9.33 -8.33
C VAL A 111 16.69 10.10 -7.60
N VAL A 112 15.74 10.69 -8.33
CA VAL A 112 14.60 11.38 -7.68
C VAL A 112 13.82 10.44 -6.80
N PHE A 113 13.54 9.22 -7.26
CA PHE A 113 12.83 8.21 -6.48
C PHE A 113 13.59 7.84 -5.20
N ILE A 114 14.90 7.55 -5.30
CA ILE A 114 15.75 7.19 -4.15
C ILE A 114 15.83 8.36 -3.15
N VAL A 115 16.00 9.59 -3.61
CA VAL A 115 16.07 10.77 -2.74
C VAL A 115 14.74 10.99 -2.01
N VAL A 116 13.61 10.91 -2.71
CA VAL A 116 12.28 11.10 -2.13
C VAL A 116 11.95 10.01 -1.12
N VAL A 117 12.01 8.75 -1.56
CA VAL A 117 11.62 7.60 -0.72
C VAL A 117 12.65 7.36 0.37
N GLY A 118 13.93 7.34 0.00
CA GLY A 118 15.04 7.18 0.96
C GLY A 118 15.09 8.29 1.99
N GLY A 119 14.85 9.55 1.59
CA GLY A 119 14.82 10.69 2.49
C GLY A 119 13.68 10.63 3.52
N ILE A 120 12.50 10.10 3.12
CA ILE A 120 11.40 9.84 4.06
C ILE A 120 11.80 8.77 5.07
N TYR A 121 12.39 7.65 4.62
CA TYR A 121 12.76 6.54 5.50
C TYR A 121 13.93 6.84 6.42
N LEU A 122 14.88 7.68 5.97
CA LEU A 122 15.99 8.16 6.80
C LEU A 122 15.58 9.31 7.74
N GLY A 123 14.32 9.77 7.66
CA GLY A 123 13.83 10.89 8.48
C GLY A 123 14.37 12.25 8.06
N TRP A 124 14.96 12.40 6.88
CA TRP A 124 15.44 13.70 6.37
C TRP A 124 14.30 14.62 6.00
N PHE A 125 13.20 14.07 5.54
CA PHE A 125 12.02 14.80 5.05
C PHE A 125 10.75 14.22 5.60
N THR A 126 9.80 15.08 5.90
CA THR A 126 8.39 14.68 6.02
C THR A 126 7.85 14.29 4.62
N PRO A 127 6.79 13.48 4.52
CA PRO A 127 6.19 13.13 3.24
C PRO A 127 5.80 14.34 2.37
N THR A 128 5.39 15.44 3.00
CA THR A 128 5.04 16.69 2.30
C THR A 128 6.26 17.41 1.73
N GLU A 129 7.35 17.49 2.49
CA GLU A 129 8.61 18.06 2.03
C GLU A 129 9.22 17.20 0.91
N ALA A 130 9.18 15.89 1.06
CA ALA A 130 9.64 14.94 0.05
C ALA A 130 8.87 15.09 -1.28
N ALA A 131 7.56 15.35 -1.21
CA ALA A 131 6.75 15.64 -2.41
C ALA A 131 7.21 16.91 -3.13
N ALA A 132 7.56 17.98 -2.39
CA ALA A 132 8.10 19.20 -2.97
C ALA A 132 9.46 18.96 -3.64
N ILE A 133 10.35 18.19 -3.00
CA ILE A 133 11.65 17.79 -3.56
C ILE A 133 11.46 16.94 -4.82
N GLY A 134 10.52 16.01 -4.81
CA GLY A 134 10.18 15.18 -5.98
C GLY A 134 9.67 16.02 -7.16
N ALA A 135 8.78 16.98 -6.89
CA ALA A 135 8.27 17.90 -7.90
C ALA A 135 9.39 18.77 -8.49
N LEU A 136 10.26 19.32 -7.65
CA LEU A 136 11.41 20.10 -8.08
C LEU A 136 12.40 19.25 -8.89
N GLY A 137 12.74 18.06 -8.42
CA GLY A 137 13.64 17.14 -9.10
C GLY A 137 13.15 16.74 -10.49
N THR A 138 11.86 16.42 -10.61
CA THR A 138 11.25 16.11 -11.92
C THR A 138 11.22 17.34 -12.84
N ALA A 139 10.97 18.54 -12.32
CA ALA A 139 11.03 19.78 -13.09
C ALA A 139 12.45 20.05 -13.60
N VAL A 140 13.48 19.84 -12.78
CA VAL A 140 14.90 19.99 -13.15
C VAL A 140 15.26 19.00 -14.27
N ILE A 141 14.86 17.72 -14.14
CA ILE A 141 15.09 16.71 -15.19
C ILE A 141 14.40 17.12 -16.50
N ALA A 142 13.14 17.57 -16.41
CA ALA A 142 12.39 18.02 -17.58
C ALA A 142 13.05 19.23 -18.25
N TRP A 143 13.65 20.13 -17.48
CA TRP A 143 14.39 21.29 -18.00
C TRP A 143 15.63 20.84 -18.78
N PHE A 144 16.47 20.00 -18.19
CA PHE A 144 17.70 19.51 -18.86
C PHE A 144 17.38 18.70 -20.13
N ASN A 145 16.27 18.01 -20.16
CA ASN A 145 15.80 17.26 -21.34
C ASN A 145 15.03 18.15 -22.37
N GLY A 146 14.96 19.47 -22.15
CA GLY A 146 14.26 20.39 -23.05
C GLY A 146 12.73 20.25 -23.06
N GLY A 147 12.16 19.47 -22.12
CA GLY A 147 10.72 19.24 -22.00
C GLY A 147 9.98 20.33 -21.23
N LEU A 148 10.67 21.18 -20.45
CA LEU A 148 10.06 22.23 -19.65
C LEU A 148 9.87 23.51 -20.46
N THR A 149 8.78 23.59 -21.20
CA THR A 149 8.36 24.79 -21.93
C THR A 149 7.29 25.56 -21.14
N ARG A 150 7.03 26.81 -21.51
CA ARG A 150 5.92 27.58 -20.91
C ARG A 150 4.58 26.87 -21.08
N LYS A 151 4.36 26.19 -22.21
CA LYS A 151 3.16 25.42 -22.49
C LYS A 151 3.05 24.22 -21.56
N THR A 152 4.08 23.37 -21.47
CA THR A 152 4.09 22.18 -20.61
C THR A 152 3.97 22.57 -19.12
N LEU A 153 4.57 23.67 -18.70
CA LEU A 153 4.46 24.19 -17.34
C LEU A 153 3.00 24.60 -17.03
N THR A 154 2.37 25.38 -17.91
CA THR A 154 0.97 25.81 -17.74
C THR A 154 0.02 24.61 -17.75
N GLU A 155 0.24 23.64 -18.64
CA GLU A 155 -0.54 22.40 -18.70
C GLU A 155 -0.39 21.58 -17.42
N SER A 156 0.83 21.46 -16.88
CA SER A 156 1.10 20.74 -15.62
C SER A 156 0.39 21.42 -14.44
N PHE A 157 0.50 22.76 -14.30
CA PHE A 157 -0.21 23.48 -13.24
C PHE A 157 -1.73 23.37 -13.39
N SER A 158 -2.26 23.48 -14.61
CA SER A 158 -3.70 23.33 -14.86
C SER A 158 -4.19 21.92 -14.53
N ALA A 159 -3.44 20.90 -14.92
CA ALA A 159 -3.76 19.49 -14.61
C ALA A 159 -3.72 19.24 -13.09
N THR A 160 -2.68 19.73 -12.41
CA THR A 160 -2.55 19.64 -10.95
C THR A 160 -3.71 20.34 -10.26
N ALA A 161 -4.03 21.59 -10.65
CA ALA A 161 -5.13 22.34 -10.06
C ALA A 161 -6.48 21.61 -10.22
N LYS A 162 -6.76 21.07 -11.41
CA LYS A 162 -7.99 20.30 -11.66
C LYS A 162 -8.06 19.03 -10.79
N SER A 163 -6.97 18.26 -10.72
CA SER A 163 -6.92 17.03 -9.92
C SER A 163 -7.05 17.34 -8.42
N THR A 164 -6.36 18.37 -7.94
CA THR A 164 -6.42 18.81 -6.55
C THR A 164 -7.83 19.30 -6.19
N ALA A 165 -8.43 20.12 -7.04
CA ALA A 165 -9.80 20.60 -6.83
C ALA A 165 -10.81 19.45 -6.76
N MET A 166 -10.67 18.45 -7.64
CA MET A 166 -11.53 17.25 -7.59
C MET A 166 -11.35 16.49 -6.28
N ILE A 167 -10.10 16.26 -5.85
CA ILE A 167 -9.82 15.57 -4.58
C ILE A 167 -10.40 16.34 -3.40
N PHE A 168 -10.17 17.65 -3.31
CA PHE A 168 -10.72 18.47 -2.22
C PHE A 168 -12.25 18.52 -2.22
N PHE A 169 -12.86 18.51 -3.39
CA PHE A 169 -14.34 18.47 -3.48
C PHE A 169 -14.90 17.14 -2.94
N ILE A 170 -14.24 16.01 -3.24
CA ILE A 170 -14.60 14.69 -2.69
C ILE A 170 -14.38 14.67 -1.17
N VAL A 171 -13.23 15.18 -0.69
CA VAL A 171 -12.92 15.27 0.75
C VAL A 171 -13.94 16.14 1.48
N LEU A 172 -14.36 17.25 0.89
CA LEU A 172 -15.41 18.10 1.46
C LEU A 172 -16.75 17.34 1.59
N GLY A 173 -17.18 16.65 0.53
CA GLY A 173 -18.37 15.80 0.56
C GLY A 173 -18.27 14.69 1.61
N ALA A 174 -17.14 14.01 1.67
CA ALA A 174 -16.86 13.00 2.69
C ALA A 174 -16.87 13.60 4.11
N GLY A 175 -16.38 14.83 4.29
CA GLY A 175 -16.43 15.54 5.58
C GLY A 175 -17.87 15.73 6.09
N PHE A 176 -18.79 16.13 5.24
CA PHE A 176 -20.23 16.20 5.60
C PHE A 176 -20.80 14.83 5.94
N TYR A 177 -20.50 13.83 5.14
CA TYR A 177 -20.93 12.44 5.38
C TYR A 177 -20.40 11.90 6.71
N ASN A 178 -19.12 12.09 6.98
CA ASN A 178 -18.46 11.65 8.22
C ASN A 178 -19.02 12.40 9.44
N GLY A 179 -19.34 13.70 9.31
CA GLY A 179 -20.04 14.46 10.34
C GLY A 179 -21.41 13.88 10.65
N PHE A 180 -22.18 13.50 9.63
CA PHE A 180 -23.45 12.81 9.81
C PHE A 180 -23.29 11.45 10.52
N LEU A 181 -22.32 10.63 10.10
CA LEU A 181 -22.04 9.34 10.73
C LEU A 181 -21.66 9.51 12.21
N ALA A 182 -20.84 10.51 12.54
CA ALA A 182 -20.42 10.80 13.91
C ALA A 182 -21.62 11.21 14.79
N LEU A 183 -22.52 12.07 14.28
CA LEU A 183 -23.71 12.52 14.99
C LEU A 183 -24.73 11.39 15.21
N THR A 184 -24.89 10.50 14.25
CA THR A 184 -25.82 9.36 14.31
C THR A 184 -25.25 8.15 15.04
N GLN A 185 -23.96 8.16 15.37
CA GLN A 185 -23.24 7.06 16.01
C GLN A 185 -23.37 5.69 15.28
N VAL A 186 -23.66 5.72 13.99
CA VAL A 186 -23.79 4.51 13.16
C VAL A 186 -22.56 3.61 13.22
N PRO A 187 -21.31 4.11 13.14
CA PRO A 187 -20.13 3.26 13.24
C PRO A 187 -20.02 2.53 14.57
N GLN A 188 -20.35 3.21 15.67
CA GLN A 188 -20.34 2.65 17.03
C GLN A 188 -21.40 1.55 17.18
N THR A 189 -22.62 1.81 16.71
CA THR A 189 -23.71 0.83 16.73
C THR A 189 -23.38 -0.41 15.91
N ILE A 190 -22.77 -0.25 14.73
CA ILE A 190 -22.31 -1.38 13.92
C ILE A 190 -21.22 -2.16 14.67
N SER A 191 -20.25 -1.48 15.27
CA SER A 191 -19.17 -2.07 16.03
C SER A 191 -19.69 -2.92 17.21
N GLU A 192 -20.60 -2.35 18.02
CA GLU A 192 -21.26 -3.03 19.15
C GLU A 192 -22.06 -4.25 18.67
N TRP A 193 -22.80 -4.12 17.57
CA TRP A 193 -23.54 -5.22 16.99
C TRP A 193 -22.64 -6.35 16.54
N VAL A 194 -21.53 -6.06 15.81
CA VAL A 194 -20.55 -7.05 15.36
C VAL A 194 -19.92 -7.79 16.54
N VAL A 195 -19.48 -7.05 17.57
CA VAL A 195 -18.91 -7.63 18.80
C VAL A 195 -19.96 -8.48 19.52
N GLY A 196 -21.21 -8.01 19.59
CA GLY A 196 -22.32 -8.73 20.24
C GLY A 196 -22.68 -10.05 19.56
N GLN A 197 -22.38 -10.24 18.27
CA GLN A 197 -22.59 -11.51 17.58
C GLN A 197 -21.54 -12.58 17.94
N GLY A 198 -20.41 -12.22 18.56
CA GLY A 198 -19.35 -13.15 18.90
C GLY A 198 -18.58 -13.72 17.69
N TYR A 199 -18.62 -13.04 16.55
CA TYR A 199 -17.82 -13.44 15.38
C TYR A 199 -16.33 -13.34 15.67
N SER A 200 -15.56 -14.29 15.12
CA SER A 200 -14.10 -14.22 15.15
C SER A 200 -13.61 -12.94 14.44
N PRO A 201 -12.58 -12.24 14.95
CA PRO A 201 -11.97 -11.08 14.30
C PRO A 201 -11.61 -11.34 12.83
N TRP A 202 -11.09 -12.52 12.54
CA TRP A 202 -10.73 -12.95 11.19
C TRP A 202 -11.94 -13.06 10.25
N THR A 203 -13.08 -13.54 10.76
CA THR A 203 -14.32 -13.63 9.98
C THR A 203 -14.82 -12.23 9.61
N VAL A 204 -14.80 -11.31 10.56
CA VAL A 204 -15.19 -9.91 10.32
C VAL A 204 -14.28 -9.25 9.29
N LEU A 205 -12.97 -9.44 9.43
CA LEU A 205 -12.00 -8.92 8.46
C LEU A 205 -12.28 -9.44 7.04
N ILE A 206 -12.45 -10.74 6.87
CA ILE A 206 -12.71 -11.35 5.55
C ILE A 206 -13.99 -10.80 4.94
N LEU A 207 -15.06 -10.68 5.74
CA LEU A 207 -16.33 -10.10 5.26
C LEU A 207 -16.15 -8.64 4.78
N ILE A 208 -15.41 -7.83 5.54
CA ILE A 208 -15.08 -6.46 5.15
C ILE A 208 -14.26 -6.42 3.86
N LEU A 209 -13.24 -7.28 3.73
CA LEU A 209 -12.42 -7.35 2.52
C LEU A 209 -13.24 -7.80 1.29
N CYS A 210 -14.14 -8.78 1.45
CA CYS A 210 -15.07 -9.16 0.39
C CYS A 210 -15.99 -8.01 -0.02
N PHE A 211 -16.48 -7.23 0.95
CA PHE A 211 -17.29 -6.04 0.68
C PHE A 211 -16.49 -4.98 -0.08
N TYR A 212 -15.23 -4.72 0.31
CA TYR A 212 -14.32 -3.83 -0.42
C TYR A 212 -14.06 -4.29 -1.84
N LEU A 213 -13.91 -5.60 -2.07
CA LEU A 213 -13.73 -6.15 -3.41
C LEU A 213 -14.95 -5.87 -4.30
N LEU A 214 -16.16 -6.06 -3.76
CA LEU A 214 -17.41 -5.79 -4.48
C LEU A 214 -17.57 -4.29 -4.78
N LEU A 215 -17.34 -3.42 -3.80
CA LEU A 215 -17.39 -1.98 -4.01
C LEU A 215 -16.31 -1.48 -4.97
N GLY A 216 -15.12 -2.05 -4.91
CA GLY A 216 -13.99 -1.71 -5.78
C GLY A 216 -14.27 -1.94 -7.26
N CYS A 217 -15.16 -2.89 -7.58
CA CYS A 217 -15.61 -3.06 -8.97
C CYS A 217 -16.41 -1.86 -9.50
N LEU A 218 -17.02 -1.06 -8.62
CA LEU A 218 -18.01 -0.02 -8.98
C LEU A 218 -17.52 1.41 -8.71
N MET A 219 -16.61 1.59 -7.75
CA MET A 219 -16.17 2.91 -7.28
C MET A 219 -14.67 3.12 -7.49
N ASP A 220 -14.24 4.38 -7.57
CA ASP A 220 -12.82 4.70 -7.51
C ASP A 220 -12.24 4.54 -6.11
N SER A 221 -10.93 4.29 -6.04
CA SER A 221 -10.24 3.98 -4.78
C SER A 221 -10.34 5.09 -3.74
N LEU A 222 -10.24 6.35 -4.17
CA LEU A 222 -10.26 7.49 -3.27
C LEU A 222 -11.63 7.68 -2.62
N SER A 223 -12.68 7.70 -3.43
CA SER A 223 -14.07 7.84 -2.96
C SER A 223 -14.44 6.69 -2.02
N MET A 224 -14.03 5.47 -2.37
CA MET A 224 -14.33 4.30 -1.56
C MET A 224 -13.67 4.41 -0.17
N ILE A 225 -12.39 4.74 -0.07
CA ILE A 225 -11.69 4.88 1.21
C ILE A 225 -12.29 6.00 2.05
N LEU A 226 -12.53 7.17 1.45
CA LEU A 226 -13.12 8.31 2.16
C LEU A 226 -14.50 8.03 2.76
N LEU A 227 -15.31 7.21 2.09
CA LEU A 227 -16.68 6.90 2.54
C LEU A 227 -16.72 5.72 3.52
N THR A 228 -15.84 4.74 3.38
CA THR A 228 -15.99 3.47 4.10
C THR A 228 -15.06 3.31 5.30
N ILE A 229 -13.87 3.91 5.31
CA ILE A 229 -12.94 3.84 6.44
C ILE A 229 -13.58 4.36 7.73
N PRO A 230 -14.32 5.49 7.76
CA PRO A 230 -14.98 5.96 8.98
C PRO A 230 -16.02 4.99 9.55
N ILE A 231 -16.52 4.05 8.74
CA ILE A 231 -17.47 3.01 9.19
C ILE A 231 -16.72 1.76 9.67
N PHE A 232 -15.76 1.26 8.87
CA PHE A 232 -15.13 -0.03 9.13
C PHE A 232 -13.93 0.06 10.07
N PHE A 233 -13.23 1.17 10.10
CA PHE A 233 -12.08 1.32 10.98
C PHE A 233 -12.45 1.23 12.47
N PRO A 234 -13.52 1.87 12.98
CA PRO A 234 -13.99 1.66 14.35
C PRO A 234 -14.32 0.20 14.67
N VAL A 235 -14.90 -0.54 13.72
CA VAL A 235 -15.18 -1.97 13.90
C VAL A 235 -13.89 -2.77 14.06
N ILE A 236 -12.91 -2.55 13.18
CA ILE A 236 -11.62 -3.24 13.22
C ILE A 236 -10.82 -2.89 14.48
N SER A 237 -10.87 -1.64 14.94
CA SER A 237 -10.10 -1.13 16.08
C SER A 237 -10.50 -1.74 17.43
N VAL A 238 -11.72 -2.28 17.56
CA VAL A 238 -12.17 -2.96 18.79
C VAL A 238 -11.85 -4.44 18.80
N LEU A 239 -11.55 -5.03 17.64
CA LEU A 239 -11.19 -6.44 17.51
C LEU A 239 -9.74 -6.68 17.96
N ASP A 240 -9.50 -7.86 18.49
CA ASP A 240 -8.17 -8.32 18.89
C ASP A 240 -7.73 -9.43 17.94
N PHE A 241 -6.67 -9.16 17.17
CA PHE A 241 -6.10 -10.10 16.20
C PHE A 241 -4.92 -10.88 16.77
N GLY A 242 -4.43 -10.51 17.96
CA GLY A 242 -3.25 -11.10 18.58
C GLY A 242 -1.98 -10.85 17.79
N LEU A 243 -1.85 -9.66 17.15
CA LEU A 243 -0.67 -9.30 16.37
C LEU A 243 0.52 -8.93 17.24
N VAL A 244 0.27 -8.61 18.50
CA VAL A 244 1.26 -8.16 19.47
C VAL A 244 1.06 -8.93 20.77
N ASP A 245 2.16 -9.38 21.34
CA ASP A 245 2.21 -10.07 22.62
C ASP A 245 3.01 -9.25 23.64
N LEU A 246 2.49 -9.15 24.86
CA LEU A 246 3.11 -8.38 25.94
C LEU A 246 4.54 -8.84 26.22
N ILE A 247 4.77 -10.14 26.25
CA ILE A 247 6.08 -10.73 26.57
C ILE A 247 7.09 -10.36 25.50
N SER A 248 6.71 -10.52 24.23
CA SER A 248 7.58 -10.16 23.11
C SER A 248 7.93 -8.67 23.09
N LEU A 249 6.97 -7.77 23.36
CA LEU A 249 7.24 -6.33 23.52
C LEU A 249 8.19 -6.02 24.68
N GLN A 250 8.04 -6.71 25.81
CA GLN A 250 8.94 -6.54 26.95
C GLN A 250 10.35 -6.99 26.61
N HIS A 251 10.50 -8.15 25.96
CA HIS A 251 11.80 -8.69 25.55
C HIS A 251 12.48 -7.79 24.52
N GLU A 252 11.74 -7.26 23.55
CA GLU A 252 12.26 -6.30 22.57
C GLU A 252 12.74 -5.01 23.25
N ALA A 253 11.94 -4.43 24.14
CA ALA A 253 12.30 -3.24 24.88
C ALA A 253 13.54 -3.45 25.78
N VAL A 254 13.66 -4.63 26.39
CA VAL A 254 14.86 -5.01 27.15
C VAL A 254 16.08 -5.09 26.25
N ASN A 255 15.99 -5.79 25.13
CA ASN A 255 17.10 -5.92 24.18
C ASN A 255 17.56 -4.55 23.65
N ALA A 256 16.61 -3.67 23.35
CA ALA A 256 16.91 -2.28 22.96
C ALA A 256 17.61 -1.49 24.08
N ALA A 257 17.15 -1.63 25.34
CA ALA A 257 17.77 -0.98 26.49
C ALA A 257 19.20 -1.49 26.75
N LEU A 258 19.43 -2.79 26.63
CA LEU A 258 20.76 -3.40 26.80
C LEU A 258 21.73 -3.02 25.66
N ALA A 259 21.23 -2.75 24.47
CA ALA A 259 22.03 -2.29 23.34
C ALA A 259 22.36 -0.78 23.39
N ALA A 260 21.77 -0.03 24.32
CA ALA A 260 22.05 1.41 24.47
C ALA A 260 23.51 1.67 24.90
N THR A 261 24.03 2.81 24.51
CA THR A 261 25.41 3.21 24.83
C THR A 261 25.43 4.49 25.68
N PRO A 262 25.83 4.47 26.97
CA PRO A 262 26.31 3.31 27.73
C PRO A 262 25.16 2.35 28.10
N PRO A 263 25.44 1.02 28.23
CA PRO A 263 24.43 0.09 28.68
C PRO A 263 24.04 0.35 30.15
N PRO A 264 22.78 0.05 30.53
CA PRO A 264 22.33 0.23 31.90
C PRO A 264 23.12 -0.69 32.85
N GLN A 265 23.52 -0.16 34.00
CA GLN A 265 24.19 -0.94 35.06
C GLN A 265 23.10 -1.57 35.93
N LEU A 266 22.93 -2.88 35.83
CA LEU A 266 22.02 -3.66 36.64
C LEU A 266 22.79 -4.33 37.81
N ALA A 267 22.13 -4.52 38.94
CA ALA A 267 22.66 -5.35 40.01
C ALA A 267 22.83 -6.80 39.53
N PRO A 268 23.84 -7.56 40.00
CA PRO A 268 24.06 -8.94 39.56
C PRO A 268 22.82 -9.84 39.70
N GLU A 269 22.09 -9.73 40.81
CA GLU A 269 20.86 -10.49 41.02
C GLU A 269 19.75 -10.13 40.04
N THR A 270 19.63 -8.84 39.67
CA THR A 270 18.67 -8.36 38.68
C THR A 270 19.03 -8.86 37.27
N MET A 271 20.36 -8.92 36.97
CA MET A 271 20.84 -9.44 35.69
C MET A 271 20.56 -10.94 35.54
N ASP A 272 20.79 -11.73 36.59
CA ASP A 272 20.51 -13.17 36.60
C ASP A 272 19.00 -13.44 36.40
N ALA A 273 18.15 -12.72 37.13
CA ALA A 273 16.71 -12.80 37.01
C ALA A 273 16.22 -12.40 35.59
N LEU A 274 16.84 -11.35 35.04
CA LEU A 274 16.54 -10.91 33.68
C LEU A 274 16.92 -11.96 32.64
N GLN A 275 18.11 -12.55 32.73
CA GLN A 275 18.56 -13.60 31.82
C GLN A 275 17.67 -14.85 31.92
N HIS A 276 17.25 -15.20 33.14
CA HIS A 276 16.30 -16.33 33.33
C HIS A 276 14.95 -16.05 32.65
N ALA A 277 14.39 -14.86 32.85
CA ALA A 277 13.11 -14.49 32.22
C ALA A 277 13.20 -14.47 30.67
N LEU A 278 14.31 -13.93 30.12
CA LEU A 278 14.54 -13.91 28.66
C LEU A 278 14.71 -15.34 28.11
N ALA A 279 15.44 -16.21 28.82
CA ALA A 279 15.69 -17.59 28.37
C ALA A 279 14.42 -18.45 28.37
N ASN A 280 13.52 -18.20 29.34
CA ASN A 280 12.27 -18.98 29.48
C ASN A 280 11.07 -18.34 28.77
N GLY A 281 11.22 -17.16 28.15
CA GLY A 281 10.09 -16.46 27.55
C GLY A 281 9.04 -16.01 28.56
N GLU A 282 9.48 -15.56 29.74
CA GLU A 282 8.61 -15.13 30.82
C GLU A 282 8.40 -13.60 30.84
N GLU A 283 7.35 -13.15 31.52
CA GLU A 283 7.07 -11.72 31.70
C GLU A 283 8.18 -11.06 32.54
N ILE A 284 8.68 -9.93 32.08
CA ILE A 284 9.73 -9.18 32.78
C ILE A 284 9.13 -8.46 33.99
N ALA A 285 9.65 -8.76 35.18
CA ALA A 285 9.19 -8.17 36.43
C ALA A 285 9.30 -6.64 36.43
N ARG A 286 8.34 -5.95 37.07
CA ARG A 286 8.23 -4.48 37.06
C ARG A 286 9.43 -3.76 37.67
N ASN A 287 10.10 -4.38 38.66
CA ASN A 287 11.33 -3.83 39.27
C ASN A 287 12.46 -3.81 38.21
N ILE A 288 12.63 -4.89 37.43
CA ILE A 288 13.62 -4.99 36.37
C ILE A 288 13.34 -3.97 35.27
N GLN A 289 12.08 -3.85 34.84
CA GLN A 289 11.67 -2.84 33.84
C GLN A 289 12.03 -1.41 34.33
N ARG A 290 11.83 -1.12 35.64
CA ARG A 290 12.14 0.19 36.22
C ARG A 290 13.62 0.46 36.22
N GLU A 291 14.47 -0.51 36.60
CA GLU A 291 15.93 -0.37 36.57
C GLU A 291 16.47 -0.14 35.16
N LEU A 292 15.87 -0.77 34.16
CA LEU A 292 16.19 -0.58 32.74
C LEU A 292 15.63 0.73 32.16
N GLY A 293 14.81 1.47 32.91
CA GLY A 293 14.13 2.67 32.40
C GLY A 293 13.05 2.40 31.37
N ILE A 294 12.59 1.14 31.28
CA ILE A 294 11.51 0.74 30.33
C ILE A 294 10.17 0.64 31.05
N ARG A 295 9.08 0.82 30.30
CA ARG A 295 7.73 0.69 30.83
C ARG A 295 6.82 0.06 29.77
N VAL A 296 6.78 -1.26 29.75
CA VAL A 296 5.88 -2.04 28.87
C VAL A 296 4.78 -2.65 29.72
N THR A 297 3.56 -2.18 29.50
CA THR A 297 2.35 -2.57 30.24
C THR A 297 1.26 -2.97 29.28
N LYS A 298 0.20 -3.59 29.79
CA LYS A 298 -0.99 -3.95 28.98
C LYS A 298 -1.59 -2.77 28.20
N SER A 299 -1.44 -1.53 28.68
CA SER A 299 -1.88 -0.36 27.94
C SER A 299 -0.99 -0.04 26.74
N VAL A 300 0.31 -0.31 26.85
CA VAL A 300 1.26 -0.18 25.74
C VAL A 300 0.99 -1.27 24.71
N GLU A 301 0.87 -2.53 25.16
CA GLU A 301 0.47 -3.67 24.31
C GLU A 301 -0.80 -3.33 23.49
N ARG A 302 -1.87 -2.91 24.16
CA ARG A 302 -3.14 -2.56 23.49
C ARG A 302 -2.97 -1.43 22.48
N ARG A 303 -2.16 -0.43 22.78
CA ARG A 303 -1.88 0.69 21.88
C ARG A 303 -1.09 0.23 20.66
N THR A 304 -0.07 -0.61 20.85
CA THR A 304 0.75 -1.16 19.76
C THR A 304 -0.05 -2.11 18.89
N GLU A 305 -0.88 -2.98 19.49
CA GLU A 305 -1.82 -3.84 18.78
C GLU A 305 -2.75 -3.02 17.87
N LEU A 306 -3.31 -1.92 18.38
CA LEU A 306 -4.19 -1.05 17.62
C LEU A 306 -3.45 -0.36 16.47
N GLU A 307 -2.23 0.09 16.68
CA GLU A 307 -1.39 0.68 15.62
C GLU A 307 -1.05 -0.35 14.54
N HIS A 308 -0.61 -1.56 14.93
CA HIS A 308 -0.30 -2.64 13.99
C HIS A 308 -1.52 -3.08 13.21
N THR A 309 -2.65 -3.26 13.88
CA THR A 309 -3.93 -3.60 13.25
C THR A 309 -4.35 -2.52 12.25
N ALA A 310 -4.24 -1.24 12.61
CA ALA A 310 -4.59 -0.12 11.74
C ALA A 310 -3.73 -0.08 10.48
N ILE A 311 -2.42 -0.26 10.62
CA ILE A 311 -1.48 -0.23 9.49
C ILE A 311 -1.72 -1.44 8.58
N TRP A 312 -1.79 -2.64 9.14
CA TRP A 312 -2.03 -3.87 8.39
C TRP A 312 -3.38 -3.85 7.65
N PHE A 313 -4.46 -3.45 8.34
CA PHE A 313 -5.79 -3.30 7.73
C PHE A 313 -5.76 -2.29 6.57
N GLY A 314 -5.08 -1.15 6.74
CA GLY A 314 -4.93 -0.15 5.70
C GLY A 314 -4.27 -0.69 4.44
N ILE A 315 -3.20 -1.47 4.59
CA ILE A 315 -2.53 -2.11 3.46
C ILE A 315 -3.44 -3.14 2.78
N LEU A 316 -4.15 -3.97 3.56
CA LEU A 316 -5.10 -4.95 3.01
C LEU A 316 -6.23 -4.30 2.23
N VAL A 317 -6.87 -3.28 2.82
CA VAL A 317 -7.94 -2.51 2.17
C VAL A 317 -7.44 -1.92 0.86
N LEU A 318 -6.28 -1.26 0.87
CA LEU A 318 -5.72 -0.65 -0.33
C LEU A 318 -5.53 -1.66 -1.45
N ILE A 319 -4.96 -2.83 -1.13
CA ILE A 319 -4.75 -3.91 -2.10
C ILE A 319 -6.08 -4.40 -2.65
N VAL A 320 -7.06 -4.67 -1.80
CA VAL A 320 -8.37 -5.22 -2.22
C VAL A 320 -9.16 -4.19 -3.06
N VAL A 321 -9.08 -2.91 -2.70
CA VAL A 321 -9.63 -1.80 -3.50
C VAL A 321 -9.05 -1.81 -4.91
N GLU A 322 -7.74 -1.97 -5.03
CA GLU A 322 -7.04 -2.00 -6.32
C GLU A 322 -7.42 -3.24 -7.14
N VAL A 323 -7.53 -4.40 -6.50
CA VAL A 323 -8.04 -5.61 -7.14
C VAL A 323 -9.43 -5.35 -7.71
N GLY A 324 -10.31 -4.71 -6.95
CA GLY A 324 -11.65 -4.34 -7.41
C GLY A 324 -11.63 -3.49 -8.69
N LEU A 325 -10.72 -2.52 -8.79
CA LEU A 325 -10.58 -1.64 -9.98
C LEU A 325 -10.24 -2.38 -11.28
N ILE A 326 -9.71 -3.59 -11.19
CA ILE A 326 -9.40 -4.45 -12.34
C ILE A 326 -10.26 -5.71 -12.41
N THR A 327 -11.19 -5.88 -11.47
CA THR A 327 -12.04 -7.09 -11.41
C THR A 327 -13.32 -6.90 -12.19
N PRO A 328 -13.70 -7.85 -13.07
CA PRO A 328 -15.03 -7.89 -13.71
C PRO A 328 -16.14 -7.93 -12.63
N PRO A 329 -17.35 -7.39 -12.87
CA PRO A 329 -17.92 -7.05 -14.19
C PRO A 329 -17.63 -5.64 -14.70
N VAL A 330 -17.25 -4.69 -13.84
CA VAL A 330 -16.98 -3.31 -14.26
C VAL A 330 -15.47 -3.10 -14.40
N GLY A 331 -14.71 -3.01 -13.31
CA GLY A 331 -13.28 -2.76 -13.35
C GLY A 331 -12.94 -1.41 -13.99
N LEU A 332 -13.08 -0.32 -13.26
CA LEU A 332 -12.93 1.04 -13.81
C LEU A 332 -11.63 1.26 -14.59
N ASN A 333 -10.51 0.70 -14.12
CA ASN A 333 -9.24 0.80 -14.85
C ASN A 333 -9.29 0.09 -16.20
N LEU A 334 -9.99 -1.05 -16.28
CA LEU A 334 -10.15 -1.78 -17.54
C LEU A 334 -10.96 -0.97 -18.56
N PHE A 335 -12.05 -0.34 -18.11
CA PHE A 335 -12.85 0.54 -18.96
C PHE A 335 -12.05 1.72 -19.49
N VAL A 336 -11.30 2.40 -18.62
CA VAL A 336 -10.48 3.55 -19.00
C VAL A 336 -9.46 3.15 -20.07
N ILE A 337 -8.76 2.04 -19.88
CA ILE A 337 -7.72 1.61 -20.82
C ILE A 337 -8.32 1.06 -22.11
N ASN A 338 -9.40 0.27 -22.01
CA ASN A 338 -10.06 -0.27 -23.20
C ASN A 338 -10.69 0.84 -24.05
N SER A 339 -11.12 1.96 -23.46
CA SER A 339 -11.60 3.12 -24.20
C SER A 339 -10.52 3.77 -25.08
N MET A 340 -9.23 3.53 -24.75
CA MET A 340 -8.07 3.99 -25.53
C MET A 340 -7.68 2.99 -26.63
N ASP A 341 -8.14 1.74 -26.54
CA ASP A 341 -7.99 0.68 -27.53
C ASP A 341 -9.35 0.13 -27.96
N ARG A 342 -10.02 0.89 -28.79
CA ARG A 342 -11.36 0.54 -29.31
C ARG A 342 -11.41 -0.69 -30.21
N GLU A 343 -10.25 -1.14 -30.68
CA GLU A 343 -10.16 -2.34 -31.55
C GLU A 343 -10.23 -3.63 -30.75
N THR A 344 -9.87 -3.58 -29.44
CA THR A 344 -9.84 -4.75 -28.56
C THR A 344 -11.21 -4.97 -27.90
N PRO A 345 -11.85 -6.13 -28.11
CA PRO A 345 -13.07 -6.48 -27.41
C PRO A 345 -12.82 -6.57 -25.89
N MET A 346 -13.71 -5.98 -25.06
CA MET A 346 -13.59 -5.98 -23.61
C MET A 346 -13.49 -7.38 -23.00
N VAL A 347 -14.13 -8.37 -23.61
CA VAL A 347 -14.10 -9.78 -23.18
C VAL A 347 -12.68 -10.35 -23.22
N GLU A 348 -11.85 -9.95 -24.18
CA GLU A 348 -10.45 -10.39 -24.25
C GLU A 348 -9.62 -9.79 -23.13
N THR A 349 -9.85 -8.53 -22.80
CA THR A 349 -9.26 -7.86 -21.65
C THR A 349 -9.66 -8.56 -20.35
N TYR A 350 -10.93 -8.89 -20.16
CA TYR A 350 -11.42 -9.62 -18.99
C TYR A 350 -10.77 -11.00 -18.83
N LYS A 351 -10.61 -11.76 -19.91
CA LYS A 351 -9.94 -13.07 -19.85
C LYS A 351 -8.47 -12.95 -19.44
N ALA A 352 -7.78 -11.94 -19.96
CA ALA A 352 -6.37 -11.75 -19.65
C ALA A 352 -6.17 -11.22 -18.20
N VAL A 353 -7.03 -10.33 -17.72
CA VAL A 353 -6.88 -9.74 -16.38
C VAL A 353 -7.10 -10.74 -15.25
N LEU A 354 -7.85 -11.84 -15.48
CA LEU A 354 -8.08 -12.86 -14.45
C LEU A 354 -6.78 -13.45 -13.89
N PHE A 355 -5.70 -13.50 -14.67
CA PHE A 355 -4.39 -13.96 -14.19
C PHE A 355 -3.81 -13.00 -13.16
N PHE A 356 -4.01 -11.70 -13.34
CA PHE A 356 -3.56 -10.66 -12.40
C PHE A 356 -4.44 -10.64 -11.16
N VAL A 357 -5.76 -10.73 -11.32
CA VAL A 357 -6.71 -10.82 -10.21
C VAL A 357 -6.42 -12.05 -9.36
N ALA A 358 -6.17 -13.22 -9.98
CA ALA A 358 -5.79 -14.42 -9.23
C ALA A 358 -4.49 -14.24 -8.44
N SER A 359 -3.48 -13.60 -9.04
CA SER A 359 -2.22 -13.27 -8.34
C SER A 359 -2.46 -12.37 -7.13
N ASP A 360 -3.34 -11.37 -7.27
CA ASP A 360 -3.67 -10.45 -6.20
C ASP A 360 -4.47 -11.11 -5.07
N LEU A 361 -5.43 -11.97 -5.40
CA LEU A 361 -6.19 -12.73 -4.39
C LEU A 361 -5.28 -13.66 -3.60
N VAL A 362 -4.31 -14.32 -4.25
CA VAL A 362 -3.28 -15.12 -3.57
C VAL A 362 -2.44 -14.22 -2.65
N ARG A 363 -2.03 -13.04 -3.10
CA ARG A 363 -1.29 -12.07 -2.29
C ARG A 363 -2.10 -11.62 -1.07
N VAL A 364 -3.38 -11.26 -1.25
CA VAL A 364 -4.26 -10.90 -0.14
C VAL A 364 -4.34 -12.04 0.87
N ALA A 365 -4.55 -13.28 0.41
CA ALA A 365 -4.60 -14.45 1.28
C ALA A 365 -3.29 -14.65 2.07
N ILE A 366 -2.14 -14.46 1.43
CA ILE A 366 -0.83 -14.53 2.09
C ILE A 366 -0.69 -13.43 3.16
N LEU A 367 -1.05 -12.17 2.85
CA LEU A 367 -0.92 -11.06 3.79
C LEU A 367 -1.94 -11.12 4.94
N VAL A 368 -3.09 -11.74 4.72
CA VAL A 368 -4.06 -12.05 5.79
C VAL A 368 -3.52 -13.16 6.68
N ALA A 369 -3.00 -14.26 6.10
CA ALA A 369 -2.48 -15.38 6.86
C ALA A 369 -1.17 -15.05 7.62
N PHE A 370 -0.37 -14.14 7.08
CA PHE A 370 0.94 -13.74 7.62
C PHE A 370 1.05 -12.21 7.77
N PRO A 371 0.38 -11.59 8.76
CA PRO A 371 0.44 -10.15 9.01
C PRO A 371 1.87 -9.62 9.20
N VAL A 372 2.77 -10.48 9.71
CA VAL A 372 4.19 -10.16 9.93
C VAL A 372 4.87 -9.65 8.66
N ILE A 373 4.48 -10.11 7.48
CA ILE A 373 5.06 -9.64 6.20
C ILE A 373 4.86 -8.12 6.01
N THR A 374 3.74 -7.60 6.48
CA THR A 374 3.43 -6.16 6.44
C THR A 374 4.09 -5.42 7.60
N LEU A 375 4.19 -6.04 8.77
CA LEU A 375 4.57 -5.39 10.03
C LEU A 375 6.06 -5.49 10.36
N VAL A 376 6.80 -6.42 9.75
CA VAL A 376 8.23 -6.68 10.05
C VAL A 376 9.17 -5.49 9.86
N VAL A 377 8.74 -4.49 9.13
CA VAL A 377 9.52 -3.28 8.83
C VAL A 377 9.17 -2.09 9.73
N LEU A 378 8.23 -2.25 10.66
CA LEU A 378 7.81 -1.23 11.64
C LEU A 378 8.63 -1.28 12.89
#